data_9ffed02b4d10d9241ed9c9c85384e1e0
#
_entry.id   9ffed02b4d10d9241ed9c9c85384e1e0
#
_cell.length_a   1.000
_cell.length_b   1.000
_cell.length_c   1.000
_cell.angle_alpha   90.00
_cell.angle_beta   90.00
_cell.angle_gamma   90.00
#
_symmetry.space_group_name_H-M   'P 1'
#
loop_
_entity.id
_entity.type
_entity.pdbx_description
1 polymer ?
#
loop_
_entity_poly.entity_id
_entity_poly.type
_entity_poly.pdbx_seq_one_letter_code
_entity_poly.pdbx_strand_id
1 'polypeptide(L)'
;MYQATYQVTLESTPQLHPTYYLDNFNRLIEHAQTHYPDLLSVDETRWLQSYKRLSTPSQCLMVRLLSRKGCWFRSDKLDYVEIPNLSDALQELSTSGFIALSNPKAPHNLVITEHELGLHLLTKPELVNVFPTLKSSKSAKKDVLLGLLTQQPFDNYEALTFNCIHVVEAEVIDVLLLLFFANTYQDLSQFVLSDLGLNTFENYPLSKQRRFFNSREQLNQLLSMRDVQRQYYEGDRKDCDVLEHLLQSLPCESEHRTIARKRSRLINDIARDLERLNQNEKAVHWFKQSSLPPSRERLARIYDKQDELDLMSDTVTEMQANPSDVSELEVAVKLEQRLLRKQGQKVPRASKPICEQIRLELDLSQTRVELAVKQYFEAQGWEVYFSENSFLCGLFGLAFWDVIFSDVEGAFINRYQYRPLDLYHSDFQQKRELQINAVFQTISNQGIDHLLNVYDEKLGIANPFVHWNHFPKALIERGIHSVPRALLIDLFKVILSDLKLFRTGMPDLIAFKDDQFHWIEVKGPGDKLQDNQWRWIKEFERLSVPFSVCYVNQ
;
A
#
# COMPACT_ATOMS: atom_id res chain seq x y z
N MET A 1 5.94 25.80 35.03
CA MET A 1 5.15 26.77 34.25
C MET A 1 5.90 27.00 32.94
N TYR A 2 5.52 26.26 31.90
CA TYR A 2 5.59 26.62 30.48
C TYR A 2 5.09 25.39 29.71
N GLN A 3 3.76 25.33 29.58
CA GLN A 3 3.13 24.51 28.54
C GLN A 3 3.31 25.27 27.21
N ALA A 4 4.25 24.83 26.40
CA ALA A 4 4.23 25.17 24.98
C ALA A 4 3.30 24.18 24.29
N THR A 5 2.01 24.45 24.32
CA THR A 5 1.04 23.91 23.37
C THR A 5 1.39 24.47 22.00
N TYR A 6 2.09 23.69 21.17
CA TYR A 6 2.07 23.91 19.73
C TYR A 6 0.64 23.57 19.25
N GLN A 7 -0.27 24.54 19.40
CA GLN A 7 -1.41 24.65 18.52
C GLN A 7 -0.84 25.03 17.16
N VAL A 8 -0.76 24.03 16.26
CA VAL A 8 -0.83 24.32 14.83
C VAL A 8 -2.21 24.98 14.67
N THR A 9 -2.22 26.31 14.62
CA THR A 9 -3.36 27.07 14.14
C THR A 9 -3.67 26.48 12.78
N LEU A 10 -4.83 25.85 12.67
CA LEU A 10 -5.49 25.58 11.40
C LEU A 10 -5.77 26.95 10.76
N GLU A 11 -4.74 27.57 10.19
CA GLU A 11 -4.92 28.57 9.16
C GLU A 11 -5.75 27.88 8.08
N SER A 12 -6.90 28.48 7.78
CA SER A 12 -7.91 28.12 6.79
C SER A 12 -7.49 27.00 5.87
N THR A 13 -8.17 25.85 5.92
CA THR A 13 -7.99 24.75 4.95
C THR A 13 -7.80 25.37 3.58
N PRO A 14 -6.65 25.18 2.90
CA PRO A 14 -6.40 25.79 1.61
C PRO A 14 -7.54 25.40 0.68
N GLN A 15 -8.28 26.40 0.19
CA GLN A 15 -9.37 26.15 -0.76
C GLN A 15 -8.70 25.75 -2.08
N LEU A 16 -8.91 24.52 -2.46
CA LEU A 16 -8.48 24.04 -3.79
C LEU A 16 -9.17 24.85 -4.88
N HIS A 17 -8.40 25.25 -5.90
CA HIS A 17 -8.98 25.89 -7.09
C HIS A 17 -10.03 24.95 -7.73
N PRO A 18 -11.15 25.41 -8.24
CA PRO A 18 -12.19 24.56 -8.84
C PRO A 18 -11.71 23.59 -9.89
N THR A 19 -10.61 23.91 -10.60
CA THR A 19 -9.99 23.09 -11.64
C THR A 19 -8.75 22.30 -11.20
N TYR A 20 -8.50 22.16 -9.89
CA TYR A 20 -7.32 21.45 -9.35
C TYR A 20 -7.12 20.04 -9.95
N TYR A 21 -8.21 19.34 -10.21
CA TYR A 21 -8.18 18.00 -10.80
C TYR A 21 -7.70 17.99 -12.26
N LEU A 22 -7.94 19.07 -13.00
CA LEU A 22 -7.42 19.25 -14.36
C LEU A 22 -5.90 19.42 -14.33
N ASP A 23 -5.39 20.23 -13.40
CA ASP A 23 -3.94 20.40 -13.22
C ASP A 23 -3.28 19.06 -12.84
N ASN A 24 -3.91 18.29 -11.97
CA ASN A 24 -3.44 16.97 -11.59
C ASN A 24 -3.42 15.99 -12.77
N PHE A 25 -4.45 16.00 -13.59
CA PHE A 25 -4.49 15.18 -14.79
C PHE A 25 -3.42 15.61 -15.82
N ASN A 26 -3.21 16.90 -15.98
CA ASN A 26 -2.15 17.42 -16.84
C ASN A 26 -0.75 17.02 -16.35
N ARG A 27 -0.52 16.93 -15.04
CA ARG A 27 0.72 16.38 -14.47
C ARG A 27 0.95 14.91 -14.86
N LEU A 28 -0.12 14.07 -14.92
CA LEU A 28 0.01 12.70 -15.43
C LEU A 28 0.44 12.68 -16.90
N ILE A 29 -0.19 13.50 -17.73
CA ILE A 29 0.13 13.60 -19.15
C ILE A 29 1.58 14.06 -19.35
N GLU A 30 1.98 15.12 -18.65
CA GLU A 30 3.35 15.65 -18.73
C GLU A 30 4.38 14.58 -18.30
N HIS A 31 4.12 13.90 -17.22
CA HIS A 31 4.98 12.81 -16.74
C HIS A 31 5.13 11.68 -17.76
N ALA A 32 4.01 11.20 -18.33
CA ALA A 32 4.02 10.16 -19.33
C ALA A 32 4.79 10.58 -20.60
N GLN A 33 4.57 11.81 -21.07
CA GLN A 33 5.24 12.34 -22.26
C GLN A 33 6.72 12.66 -22.05
N THR A 34 7.13 13.01 -20.82
CA THR A 34 8.53 13.33 -20.49
C THR A 34 9.36 12.07 -20.26
N HIS A 35 8.83 11.13 -19.49
CA HIS A 35 9.62 9.97 -19.03
C HIS A 35 9.38 8.70 -19.85
N TYR A 36 8.19 8.56 -20.51
CA TYR A 36 7.75 7.34 -21.17
C TYR A 36 7.19 7.54 -22.60
N PRO A 37 7.69 8.50 -23.40
CA PRO A 37 7.12 8.75 -24.74
C PRO A 37 7.25 7.55 -25.67
N ASP A 38 8.26 6.71 -25.46
CA ASP A 38 8.55 5.49 -26.20
C ASP A 38 7.71 4.27 -25.78
N LEU A 39 6.98 4.37 -24.67
CA LEU A 39 6.09 3.31 -24.17
C LEU A 39 4.60 3.58 -24.47
N LEU A 40 4.25 4.80 -24.88
CA LEU A 40 2.91 5.14 -25.33
C LEU A 40 2.63 4.54 -26.70
N SER A 41 1.44 3.96 -26.90
CA SER A 41 0.99 3.51 -28.20
C SER A 41 0.70 4.69 -29.14
N VAL A 42 0.52 4.40 -30.43
CA VAL A 42 0.13 5.41 -31.43
C VAL A 42 -1.23 6.01 -31.08
N ASP A 43 -2.19 5.18 -30.63
CA ASP A 43 -3.53 5.62 -30.29
C ASP A 43 -3.55 6.46 -29.01
N GLU A 44 -2.81 6.05 -27.97
CA GLU A 44 -2.63 6.84 -26.75
C GLU A 44 -1.98 8.20 -27.05
N THR A 45 -0.95 8.21 -27.90
CA THR A 45 -0.28 9.47 -28.31
C THR A 45 -1.26 10.38 -29.07
N ARG A 46 -2.07 9.83 -29.96
CA ARG A 46 -3.11 10.56 -30.69
C ARG A 46 -4.17 11.11 -29.73
N TRP A 47 -4.62 10.29 -28.78
CA TRP A 47 -5.58 10.69 -27.77
C TRP A 47 -5.06 11.88 -26.96
N LEU A 48 -3.82 11.82 -26.46
CA LEU A 48 -3.19 12.90 -25.70
C LEU A 48 -3.06 14.19 -26.50
N GLN A 49 -2.69 14.09 -27.77
CA GLN A 49 -2.61 15.27 -28.68
C GLN A 49 -3.97 15.90 -28.93
N SER A 50 -5.00 15.09 -29.14
CA SER A 50 -6.38 15.55 -29.34
C SER A 50 -6.94 16.18 -28.07
N TYR A 51 -6.70 15.58 -26.89
CA TYR A 51 -7.09 16.11 -25.59
C TYR A 51 -6.51 17.51 -25.32
N LYS A 52 -5.26 17.76 -25.66
CA LYS A 52 -4.62 19.08 -25.50
C LYS A 52 -5.22 20.18 -26.40
N ARG A 53 -5.95 19.82 -27.44
CA ARG A 53 -6.62 20.76 -28.35
C ARG A 53 -8.03 21.15 -27.88
N LEU A 54 -8.59 20.42 -26.92
CA LEU A 54 -9.91 20.72 -26.36
C LEU A 54 -9.91 22.05 -25.61
N SER A 55 -11.06 22.70 -25.59
CA SER A 55 -11.28 23.85 -24.68
C SER A 55 -11.16 23.44 -23.21
N THR A 56 -10.81 24.38 -22.33
CA THR A 56 -10.68 24.10 -20.90
C THR A 56 -11.95 23.50 -20.27
N PRO A 57 -13.19 23.97 -20.60
CA PRO A 57 -14.40 23.32 -20.09
C PRO A 57 -14.53 21.86 -20.52
N SER A 58 -14.17 21.54 -21.78
CA SER A 58 -14.22 20.17 -22.29
C SER A 58 -13.13 19.29 -21.68
N GLN A 59 -11.92 19.80 -21.45
CA GLN A 59 -10.90 19.11 -20.69
C GLN A 59 -11.38 18.82 -19.25
N CYS A 60 -11.97 19.81 -18.57
CA CYS A 60 -12.56 19.63 -17.25
C CYS A 60 -13.60 18.51 -17.24
N LEU A 61 -14.54 18.55 -18.21
CA LEU A 61 -15.58 17.52 -18.29
C LEU A 61 -14.98 16.13 -18.54
N MET A 62 -14.01 16.01 -19.44
CA MET A 62 -13.35 14.73 -19.73
C MET A 62 -12.69 14.15 -18.48
N VAL A 63 -11.93 14.94 -17.71
CA VAL A 63 -11.30 14.49 -16.46
C VAL A 63 -12.33 14.09 -15.42
N ARG A 64 -13.45 14.85 -15.30
CA ARG A 64 -14.56 14.47 -14.41
C ARG A 64 -15.18 13.13 -14.78
N LEU A 65 -15.35 12.84 -16.08
CA LEU A 65 -15.86 11.56 -16.54
C LEU A 65 -14.86 10.43 -16.27
N LEU A 66 -13.59 10.60 -16.62
CA LEU A 66 -12.52 9.61 -16.38
C LEU A 66 -12.28 9.32 -14.90
N SER A 67 -12.56 10.28 -14.00
CA SER A 67 -12.39 10.11 -12.56
C SER A 67 -13.54 9.35 -11.89
N ARG A 68 -14.59 9.02 -12.62
CA ARG A 68 -15.74 8.28 -12.10
C ARG A 68 -15.62 6.80 -12.44
N LYS A 69 -16.30 5.96 -11.66
CA LYS A 69 -16.36 4.53 -11.92
C LYS A 69 -17.22 4.23 -13.15
N GLY A 70 -16.67 3.48 -14.10
CA GLY A 70 -17.33 3.07 -15.33
C GLY A 70 -17.12 4.06 -16.48
N CYS A 71 -17.64 3.70 -17.65
CA CYS A 71 -17.53 4.49 -18.90
C CYS A 71 -18.89 5.04 -19.39
N TRP A 72 -19.98 4.73 -18.69
CA TRP A 72 -21.34 5.18 -19.06
C TRP A 72 -21.90 6.17 -18.05
N PHE A 73 -22.41 7.30 -18.53
CA PHE A 73 -22.94 8.38 -17.69
C PHE A 73 -24.25 8.95 -18.27
N ARG A 74 -24.97 9.71 -17.42
CA ARG A 74 -26.19 10.43 -17.78
C ARG A 74 -25.90 11.92 -17.81
N SER A 75 -26.38 12.61 -18.85
CA SER A 75 -26.20 14.06 -19.00
C SER A 75 -26.90 14.86 -17.90
N ASP A 76 -28.08 14.40 -17.42
CA ASP A 76 -28.87 15.08 -16.38
C ASP A 76 -28.31 14.95 -14.95
N LYS A 77 -27.24 14.16 -14.75
CA LYS A 77 -26.52 14.00 -13.47
C LYS A 77 -25.15 14.68 -13.47
N LEU A 78 -24.87 15.46 -14.49
CA LEU A 78 -23.66 16.25 -14.60
C LEU A 78 -24.02 17.72 -14.33
N ASP A 79 -23.46 18.28 -13.27
CA ASP A 79 -23.60 19.69 -12.90
C ASP A 79 -22.28 20.12 -12.23
N TYR A 80 -21.60 21.07 -12.86
CA TYR A 80 -20.29 21.55 -12.44
C TYR A 80 -20.18 23.05 -12.59
N VAL A 81 -19.88 23.75 -11.51
CA VAL A 81 -19.76 25.20 -11.47
C VAL A 81 -18.68 25.72 -12.42
N GLU A 82 -17.59 24.95 -12.58
CA GLU A 82 -16.47 25.28 -13.46
C GLU A 82 -16.73 25.00 -14.94
N ILE A 83 -17.88 24.39 -15.28
CA ILE A 83 -18.28 24.10 -16.66
C ILE A 83 -19.61 24.80 -16.95
N PRO A 84 -19.59 26.10 -17.28
CA PRO A 84 -20.80 26.91 -17.33
C PRO A 84 -21.75 26.52 -18.47
N ASN A 85 -21.23 25.95 -19.56
CA ASN A 85 -22.02 25.41 -20.66
C ASN A 85 -21.70 23.94 -20.91
N LEU A 86 -22.38 23.07 -20.16
CA LEU A 86 -22.19 21.62 -20.27
C LEU A 86 -22.55 21.07 -21.66
N SER A 87 -23.55 21.67 -22.33
CA SER A 87 -23.99 21.24 -23.66
C SER A 87 -22.89 21.41 -24.69
N ASP A 88 -22.21 22.55 -24.69
CA ASP A 88 -21.13 22.85 -25.65
C ASP A 88 -19.93 21.94 -25.39
N ALA A 89 -19.59 21.70 -24.11
CA ALA A 89 -18.53 20.79 -23.74
C ALA A 89 -18.80 19.33 -24.16
N LEU A 90 -20.05 18.86 -23.99
CA LEU A 90 -20.46 17.53 -24.46
C LEU A 90 -20.40 17.45 -26.00
N GLN A 91 -20.83 18.50 -26.69
CA GLN A 91 -20.79 18.54 -28.16
C GLN A 91 -19.36 18.54 -28.70
N GLU A 92 -18.45 19.31 -28.08
CA GLU A 92 -17.02 19.31 -28.43
C GLU A 92 -16.38 17.94 -28.22
N LEU A 93 -16.60 17.31 -27.04
CA LEU A 93 -16.10 15.99 -26.76
C LEU A 93 -16.62 14.92 -27.72
N SER A 94 -17.90 15.00 -28.10
CA SER A 94 -18.51 14.09 -29.07
C SER A 94 -17.94 14.28 -30.48
N THR A 95 -17.81 15.52 -30.92
CA THR A 95 -17.26 15.84 -32.25
C THR A 95 -15.79 15.46 -32.37
N SER A 96 -15.06 15.57 -31.25
CA SER A 96 -13.63 15.20 -31.16
C SER A 96 -13.39 13.70 -30.90
N GLY A 97 -14.46 12.90 -30.79
CA GLY A 97 -14.38 11.43 -30.64
C GLY A 97 -14.07 10.91 -29.23
N PHE A 98 -14.08 11.75 -28.20
CA PHE A 98 -13.82 11.33 -26.81
C PHE A 98 -15.02 10.67 -26.14
N ILE A 99 -16.23 11.03 -26.59
CA ILE A 99 -17.46 10.44 -26.11
C ILE A 99 -18.41 10.12 -27.26
N ALA A 100 -19.19 9.07 -27.09
CA ALA A 100 -20.37 8.84 -27.91
C ALA A 100 -21.61 9.36 -27.17
N LEU A 101 -22.40 10.20 -27.79
CA LEU A 101 -23.67 10.70 -27.27
C LEU A 101 -24.82 9.95 -27.92
N SER A 102 -25.59 9.24 -27.12
CA SER A 102 -26.79 8.58 -27.56
C SER A 102 -28.00 9.46 -27.27
N ASN A 103 -28.61 10.01 -28.32
CA ASN A 103 -29.87 10.69 -28.16
C ASN A 103 -31.00 9.65 -28.03
N PRO A 104 -31.79 9.69 -26.94
CA PRO A 104 -32.95 8.79 -26.80
C PRO A 104 -33.93 8.86 -27.99
N LYS A 105 -33.98 10.00 -28.68
CA LYS A 105 -34.85 10.24 -29.85
C LYS A 105 -34.25 9.79 -31.20
N ALA A 106 -33.00 9.27 -31.20
CA ALA A 106 -32.33 8.79 -32.41
C ALA A 106 -31.58 7.48 -32.14
N PRO A 107 -32.31 6.36 -31.96
CA PRO A 107 -31.74 5.09 -31.44
C PRO A 107 -30.81 4.35 -32.41
N HIS A 108 -30.68 4.80 -33.66
CA HIS A 108 -29.97 4.06 -34.72
C HIS A 108 -28.43 3.98 -34.55
N ASN A 109 -27.86 4.66 -33.54
CA ASN A 109 -26.43 4.68 -33.29
C ASN A 109 -25.98 3.85 -32.06
N LEU A 110 -26.90 3.14 -31.40
CA LEU A 110 -26.56 2.27 -30.27
C LEU A 110 -26.34 0.82 -30.77
N VAL A 111 -25.15 0.30 -30.59
CA VAL A 111 -24.84 -1.10 -30.83
C VAL A 111 -25.51 -1.95 -29.74
N ILE A 112 -26.09 -3.10 -30.09
CA ILE A 112 -26.90 -3.96 -29.20
C ILE A 112 -26.15 -4.41 -27.94
N THR A 113 -24.83 -4.51 -27.97
CA THR A 113 -23.97 -4.79 -26.78
C THR A 113 -23.97 -3.68 -25.74
N GLU A 114 -24.42 -2.47 -26.09
CA GLU A 114 -24.49 -1.31 -25.20
C GLU A 114 -25.82 -1.24 -24.44
N HIS A 115 -26.79 -2.05 -24.83
CA HIS A 115 -28.13 -2.10 -24.25
C HIS A 115 -28.12 -2.43 -22.74
N GLU A 116 -27.41 -3.48 -22.33
CA GLU A 116 -27.33 -3.87 -20.92
C GLU A 116 -26.67 -2.78 -20.07
N LEU A 117 -25.62 -2.12 -20.58
CA LEU A 117 -24.92 -1.06 -19.90
C LEU A 117 -25.79 0.20 -19.76
N GLY A 118 -26.57 0.55 -20.77
CA GLY A 118 -27.54 1.65 -20.71
C GLY A 118 -28.63 1.43 -19.65
N LEU A 119 -29.10 0.21 -19.46
CA LEU A 119 -30.09 -0.13 -18.43
C LEU A 119 -29.57 0.10 -17.01
N HIS A 120 -28.27 -0.08 -16.77
CA HIS A 120 -27.65 0.19 -15.46
C HIS A 120 -27.69 1.67 -15.08
N LEU A 121 -27.81 2.58 -16.04
CA LEU A 121 -27.93 4.03 -15.80
C LEU A 121 -29.30 4.41 -15.23
N LEU A 122 -30.34 3.63 -15.49
CA LEU A 122 -31.69 3.92 -14.99
C LEU A 122 -31.77 3.67 -13.48
N THR A 123 -32.45 4.54 -12.78
CA THR A 123 -32.84 4.29 -11.38
C THR A 123 -33.94 3.24 -11.33
N LYS A 124 -34.13 2.60 -10.18
CA LYS A 124 -35.18 1.58 -10.02
C LYS A 124 -36.59 2.09 -10.38
N PRO A 125 -37.03 3.31 -9.98
CA PRO A 125 -38.32 3.86 -10.42
C PRO A 125 -38.39 4.04 -11.94
N GLU A 126 -37.31 4.51 -12.57
CA GLU A 126 -37.25 4.68 -14.03
C GLU A 126 -37.34 3.34 -14.76
N LEU A 127 -36.63 2.29 -14.28
CA LEU A 127 -36.76 0.93 -14.82
C LEU A 127 -38.20 0.44 -14.81
N VAL A 128 -38.91 0.59 -13.69
CA VAL A 128 -40.32 0.15 -13.57
C VAL A 128 -41.25 0.99 -14.44
N ASN A 129 -40.92 2.26 -14.69
CA ASN A 129 -41.69 3.15 -15.55
C ASN A 129 -41.48 2.83 -17.04
N VAL A 130 -40.23 2.62 -17.43
CA VAL A 130 -39.83 2.30 -18.81
C VAL A 130 -40.27 0.90 -19.21
N PHE A 131 -40.24 -0.05 -18.27
CA PHE A 131 -40.62 -1.46 -18.48
C PHE A 131 -41.86 -1.83 -17.64
N PRO A 132 -43.06 -1.67 -18.19
CA PRO A 132 -44.30 -2.00 -17.45
C PRO A 132 -44.38 -3.45 -16.93
N THR A 133 -43.68 -4.38 -17.57
CA THR A 133 -43.54 -5.79 -17.15
C THR A 133 -42.95 -5.95 -15.77
N LEU A 134 -42.12 -5.01 -15.32
CA LEU A 134 -41.48 -5.02 -14.00
C LEU A 134 -42.41 -4.56 -12.86
N LYS A 135 -43.62 -4.06 -13.14
CA LYS A 135 -44.57 -3.58 -12.12
C LYS A 135 -44.90 -4.62 -11.06
N SER A 136 -45.00 -5.88 -11.45
CA SER A 136 -45.24 -7.01 -10.54
C SER A 136 -44.08 -7.29 -9.59
N SER A 137 -42.84 -6.93 -10.00
CA SER A 137 -41.59 -7.17 -9.26
C SER A 137 -40.97 -5.88 -8.68
N LYS A 138 -41.75 -4.81 -8.56
CA LYS A 138 -41.26 -3.47 -8.11
C LYS A 138 -40.58 -3.44 -6.75
N SER A 139 -40.81 -4.43 -5.88
CA SER A 139 -40.14 -4.57 -4.57
C SER A 139 -38.76 -5.19 -4.65
N ALA A 140 -38.43 -5.91 -5.72
CA ALA A 140 -37.17 -6.59 -5.91
C ALA A 140 -35.97 -5.60 -5.94
N LYS A 141 -34.76 -6.10 -5.66
CA LYS A 141 -33.52 -5.31 -5.82
C LYS A 141 -33.29 -4.96 -7.28
N LYS A 142 -32.56 -3.87 -7.56
CA LYS A 142 -32.28 -3.38 -8.94
C LYS A 142 -31.63 -4.46 -9.80
N ASP A 143 -30.67 -5.21 -9.28
CA ASP A 143 -29.95 -6.24 -10.02
C ASP A 143 -30.88 -7.40 -10.44
N VAL A 144 -31.87 -7.73 -9.61
CA VAL A 144 -32.90 -8.74 -9.95
C VAL A 144 -33.79 -8.21 -11.11
N LEU A 145 -34.15 -6.93 -11.05
CA LEU A 145 -34.94 -6.30 -12.13
C LEU A 145 -34.18 -6.27 -13.45
N LEU A 146 -32.87 -5.94 -13.40
CA LEU A 146 -32.01 -5.96 -14.57
C LEU A 146 -31.88 -7.37 -15.16
N GLY A 147 -31.72 -8.40 -14.31
CA GLY A 147 -31.68 -9.80 -14.74
C GLY A 147 -32.96 -10.27 -15.46
N LEU A 148 -34.11 -9.70 -15.11
CA LEU A 148 -35.37 -10.00 -15.82
C LEU A 148 -35.45 -9.34 -17.21
N LEU A 149 -34.59 -8.34 -17.49
CA LEU A 149 -34.59 -7.60 -18.75
C LEU A 149 -33.54 -8.07 -19.75
N THR A 150 -32.62 -8.97 -19.36
CA THR A 150 -31.49 -9.42 -20.21
C THR A 150 -31.90 -10.02 -21.56
N GLN A 151 -33.16 -10.46 -21.70
CA GLN A 151 -33.69 -11.07 -22.93
C GLN A 151 -34.75 -10.20 -23.63
N GLN A 152 -35.05 -8.99 -23.15
CA GLN A 152 -36.07 -8.13 -23.73
C GLN A 152 -35.45 -7.03 -24.56
N PRO A 153 -35.86 -6.81 -25.84
CA PRO A 153 -35.40 -5.65 -26.61
C PRO A 153 -35.85 -4.37 -25.92
N PHE A 154 -34.97 -3.38 -25.89
CA PHE A 154 -35.29 -2.05 -25.38
C PHE A 154 -35.78 -1.17 -26.55
N ASP A 155 -37.09 -1.04 -26.68
CA ASP A 155 -37.74 -0.37 -27.83
C ASP A 155 -38.17 1.06 -27.48
N ASN A 156 -38.20 1.41 -26.18
CA ASN A 156 -38.81 2.65 -25.71
C ASN A 156 -37.76 3.70 -25.28
N TYR A 157 -36.82 4.03 -26.16
CA TYR A 157 -35.82 5.09 -25.92
C TYR A 157 -36.44 6.48 -25.74
N GLU A 158 -37.64 6.72 -26.25
CA GLU A 158 -38.35 8.00 -26.11
C GLU A 158 -38.77 8.27 -24.65
N ALA A 159 -38.84 7.25 -23.81
CA ALA A 159 -39.12 7.39 -22.38
C ALA A 159 -37.92 7.91 -21.57
N LEU A 160 -36.74 7.98 -22.17
CA LEU A 160 -35.56 8.54 -21.51
C LEU A 160 -35.56 10.07 -21.67
N THR A 161 -35.38 10.78 -20.56
CA THR A 161 -35.35 12.25 -20.50
C THR A 161 -33.93 12.82 -20.54
N PHE A 162 -32.93 11.96 -20.69
CA PHE A 162 -31.50 12.33 -20.65
C PHE A 162 -30.74 11.67 -21.81
N ASN A 163 -29.61 12.27 -22.17
CA ASN A 163 -28.66 11.66 -23.10
C ASN A 163 -27.74 10.70 -22.34
N CYS A 164 -27.49 9.52 -22.92
CA CYS A 164 -26.44 8.61 -22.45
C CYS A 164 -25.11 9.07 -23.04
N ILE A 165 -24.08 9.06 -22.18
CA ILE A 165 -22.72 9.43 -22.52
C ILE A 165 -21.87 8.17 -22.35
N HIS A 166 -21.20 7.74 -23.41
CA HIS A 166 -20.21 6.68 -23.38
C HIS A 166 -18.83 7.28 -23.61
N VAL A 167 -17.90 7.09 -22.67
CA VAL A 167 -16.51 7.53 -22.80
C VAL A 167 -15.75 6.53 -23.65
N VAL A 168 -15.21 7.01 -24.78
CA VAL A 168 -14.42 6.21 -25.73
C VAL A 168 -12.97 6.18 -25.27
N GLU A 169 -12.32 5.02 -25.39
CA GLU A 169 -10.91 4.83 -25.01
C GLU A 169 -10.61 5.27 -23.56
N ALA A 170 -11.54 4.99 -22.63
CA ALA A 170 -11.39 5.33 -21.23
C ALA A 170 -10.14 4.69 -20.57
N GLU A 171 -9.62 3.61 -21.14
CA GLU A 171 -8.45 2.85 -20.66
C GLU A 171 -7.15 3.66 -20.72
N VAL A 172 -7.09 4.75 -21.47
CA VAL A 172 -5.91 5.64 -21.51
C VAL A 172 -5.56 6.15 -20.10
N ILE A 173 -6.57 6.41 -19.25
CA ILE A 173 -6.31 6.84 -17.86
C ILE A 173 -5.56 5.77 -17.07
N ASP A 174 -5.87 4.50 -17.28
CA ASP A 174 -5.22 3.39 -16.57
C ASP A 174 -3.72 3.33 -16.89
N VAL A 175 -3.37 3.58 -18.16
CA VAL A 175 -1.97 3.66 -18.61
C VAL A 175 -1.26 4.85 -17.97
N LEU A 176 -1.90 6.03 -17.97
CA LEU A 176 -1.33 7.24 -17.37
C LEU A 176 -1.11 7.09 -15.86
N LEU A 177 -2.11 6.55 -15.15
CA LEU A 177 -2.01 6.27 -13.71
C LEU A 177 -0.91 5.24 -13.42
N LEU A 178 -0.81 4.18 -14.25
CA LEU A 178 0.20 3.16 -14.09
C LEU A 178 1.61 3.72 -14.32
N LEU A 179 1.81 4.54 -15.35
CA LEU A 179 3.07 5.21 -15.63
C LEU A 179 3.49 6.17 -14.50
N PHE A 180 2.52 6.76 -13.80
CA PHE A 180 2.77 7.71 -12.74
C PHE A 180 2.97 7.05 -11.38
N PHE A 181 2.17 6.04 -11.01
CA PHE A 181 2.16 5.44 -9.67
C PHE A 181 2.85 4.07 -9.58
N ALA A 182 3.17 3.42 -10.71
CA ALA A 182 3.67 2.04 -10.79
C ALA A 182 2.76 1.00 -10.10
N ASN A 183 1.49 1.32 -9.91
CA ASN A 183 0.51 0.42 -9.32
C ASN A 183 -0.89 0.68 -9.90
N THR A 184 -1.85 -0.18 -9.56
CA THR A 184 -3.20 -0.18 -10.13
C THR A 184 -4.29 0.15 -9.11
N TYR A 185 -3.94 0.73 -7.95
CA TYR A 185 -4.88 1.06 -6.87
C TYR A 185 -4.89 2.55 -6.49
N GLN A 186 -3.91 3.33 -6.94
CA GLN A 186 -3.89 4.78 -6.74
C GLN A 186 -4.60 5.48 -7.91
N ASP A 187 -5.21 6.61 -7.61
CA ASP A 187 -5.95 7.45 -8.54
C ASP A 187 -5.62 8.94 -8.35
N LEU A 188 -6.35 9.81 -9.03
CA LEU A 188 -6.15 11.27 -8.98
C LEU A 188 -6.34 11.87 -7.58
N SER A 189 -7.00 11.18 -6.65
CA SER A 189 -7.21 11.68 -5.28
C SER A 189 -5.91 11.85 -4.50
N GLN A 190 -4.86 11.12 -4.88
CA GLN A 190 -3.55 11.20 -4.23
C GLN A 190 -2.91 12.59 -4.36
N PHE A 191 -3.19 13.31 -5.43
CA PHE A 191 -2.67 14.66 -5.63
C PHE A 191 -3.29 15.68 -4.68
N VAL A 192 -4.55 15.46 -4.27
CA VAL A 192 -5.28 16.38 -3.37
C VAL A 192 -4.55 16.53 -2.04
N LEU A 193 -4.02 15.46 -1.49
CA LEU A 193 -3.28 15.49 -0.24
C LEU A 193 -1.99 16.32 -0.33
N SER A 194 -1.30 16.25 -1.48
CA SER A 194 -0.11 17.08 -1.74
C SER A 194 -0.48 18.54 -1.97
N ASP A 195 -1.51 18.81 -2.78
CA ASP A 195 -1.95 20.18 -3.10
C ASP A 195 -2.50 20.91 -1.87
N LEU A 196 -3.03 20.18 -0.88
CA LEU A 196 -3.41 20.73 0.43
C LEU A 196 -2.21 21.01 1.35
N GLY A 197 -0.98 20.74 0.91
CA GLY A 197 0.23 20.93 1.72
C GLY A 197 0.34 19.98 2.92
N LEU A 198 -0.47 18.91 2.95
CA LEU A 198 -0.47 17.94 4.05
C LEU A 198 0.76 17.03 4.05
N ASN A 199 1.43 16.89 2.89
CA ASN A 199 2.65 16.13 2.73
C ASN A 199 3.68 16.92 1.92
N THR A 200 4.86 17.11 2.48
CA THR A 200 6.06 17.57 1.76
C THR A 200 6.92 16.36 1.44
N PHE A 201 7.36 16.22 0.19
CA PHE A 201 8.17 15.09 -0.26
C PHE A 201 9.63 15.52 -0.47
N GLU A 202 10.56 14.57 -0.33
CA GLU A 202 11.96 14.77 -0.61
C GLU A 202 12.17 15.04 -2.11
N ASN A 203 13.20 15.86 -2.42
CA ASN A 203 13.59 16.15 -3.79
C ASN A 203 14.67 15.17 -4.25
N TYR A 204 14.27 14.16 -4.97
CA TYR A 204 15.17 13.16 -5.57
C TYR A 204 15.15 13.25 -7.09
N PRO A 205 16.25 12.86 -7.79
CA PRO A 205 16.33 12.93 -9.24
C PRO A 205 15.42 11.89 -9.89
N LEU A 206 14.72 12.31 -10.96
CA LEU A 206 13.96 11.44 -11.84
C LEU A 206 14.59 11.50 -13.24
N SER A 207 15.11 10.38 -13.72
CA SER A 207 15.74 10.32 -15.04
C SER A 207 15.17 9.21 -15.90
N LYS A 208 15.19 9.41 -17.23
CA LYS A 208 14.75 8.39 -18.17
C LYS A 208 15.58 7.11 -18.09
N GLN A 209 16.84 7.20 -17.73
CA GLN A 209 17.77 6.07 -17.61
C GLN A 209 17.47 5.16 -16.41
N ARG A 210 16.82 5.71 -15.38
CA ARG A 210 16.52 5.02 -14.13
C ARG A 210 15.03 4.91 -13.83
N ARG A 211 14.21 5.08 -14.88
CA ARG A 211 12.76 4.98 -14.79
C ARG A 211 12.31 3.56 -14.42
N PHE A 212 11.10 3.44 -13.91
CA PHE A 212 10.55 2.17 -13.44
C PHE A 212 10.22 1.21 -14.59
N PHE A 213 9.56 1.69 -15.64
CA PHE A 213 9.20 0.87 -16.81
C PHE A 213 10.18 1.08 -17.95
N ASN A 214 10.67 -0.03 -18.52
CA ASN A 214 11.61 -0.03 -19.62
C ASN A 214 11.00 -0.59 -20.92
N SER A 215 9.83 -1.23 -20.86
CA SER A 215 9.14 -1.75 -22.04
C SER A 215 7.61 -1.67 -21.92
N ARG A 216 6.93 -1.59 -23.05
CA ARG A 216 5.47 -1.64 -23.12
C ARG A 216 4.92 -2.97 -22.57
N GLU A 217 5.64 -4.06 -22.75
CA GLU A 217 5.26 -5.38 -22.24
C GLU A 217 5.07 -5.36 -20.71
N GLN A 218 5.94 -4.66 -19.99
CA GLN A 218 5.82 -4.51 -18.53
C GLN A 218 4.51 -3.81 -18.12
N LEU A 219 4.08 -2.80 -18.88
CA LEU A 219 2.78 -2.14 -18.65
C LEU A 219 1.62 -3.11 -18.90
N ASN A 220 1.64 -3.81 -20.03
CA ASN A 220 0.60 -4.76 -20.41
C ASN A 220 0.47 -5.89 -19.39
N GLN A 221 1.59 -6.40 -18.87
CA GLN A 221 1.61 -7.41 -17.81
C GLN A 221 0.92 -6.91 -16.53
N LEU A 222 1.17 -5.66 -16.10
CA LEU A 222 0.53 -5.11 -14.90
C LEU A 222 -0.96 -4.85 -15.10
N LEU A 223 -1.37 -4.38 -16.29
CA LEU A 223 -2.78 -4.19 -16.63
C LEU A 223 -3.52 -5.53 -16.66
N SER A 224 -2.95 -6.54 -17.30
CA SER A 224 -3.51 -7.90 -17.31
C SER A 224 -3.65 -8.47 -15.89
N MET A 225 -2.63 -8.34 -15.05
CA MET A 225 -2.71 -8.78 -13.65
C MET A 225 -3.76 -8.01 -12.84
N ARG A 226 -4.00 -6.73 -13.12
CA ARG A 226 -5.09 -5.96 -12.52
C ARG A 226 -6.45 -6.57 -12.89
N ASP A 227 -6.62 -6.94 -14.14
CA ASP A 227 -7.89 -7.52 -14.60
C ASP A 227 -8.12 -8.90 -13.99
N VAL A 228 -7.09 -9.75 -13.90
CA VAL A 228 -7.17 -11.02 -13.16
C VAL A 228 -7.50 -10.78 -11.69
N GLN A 229 -6.85 -9.81 -11.05
CA GLN A 229 -7.11 -9.45 -9.66
C GLN A 229 -8.55 -8.98 -9.44
N ARG A 230 -9.09 -8.15 -10.35
CA ARG A 230 -10.48 -7.70 -10.29
C ARG A 230 -11.45 -8.88 -10.42
N GLN A 231 -11.26 -9.75 -11.42
CA GLN A 231 -12.08 -10.94 -11.62
C GLN A 231 -12.03 -11.88 -10.41
N TYR A 232 -10.87 -12.03 -9.77
CA TYR A 232 -10.71 -12.83 -8.56
C TYR A 232 -11.51 -12.30 -7.38
N TYR A 233 -11.53 -10.97 -7.17
CA TYR A 233 -12.28 -10.39 -6.04
C TYR A 233 -13.78 -10.25 -6.31
N GLU A 234 -14.20 -10.10 -7.57
CA GLU A 234 -15.61 -9.96 -7.97
C GLU A 234 -16.27 -11.31 -8.30
N GLY A 235 -15.48 -12.33 -8.62
CA GLY A 235 -15.95 -13.65 -9.03
C GLY A 235 -16.24 -14.63 -7.90
N ASP A 236 -16.66 -15.84 -8.28
CA ASP A 236 -16.91 -16.93 -7.33
C ASP A 236 -15.60 -17.63 -6.93
N ARG A 237 -15.10 -17.27 -5.77
CA ARG A 237 -13.88 -17.82 -5.18
C ARG A 237 -14.04 -19.23 -4.61
N LYS A 238 -15.21 -19.82 -4.73
CA LYS A 238 -15.50 -21.22 -4.33
C LYS A 238 -15.55 -22.17 -5.52
N ASP A 239 -15.51 -21.63 -6.73
CA ASP A 239 -15.46 -22.42 -7.96
C ASP A 239 -14.00 -22.69 -8.34
N CYS A 240 -13.63 -23.98 -8.33
CA CYS A 240 -12.27 -24.42 -8.65
C CYS A 240 -11.87 -24.11 -10.10
N ASP A 241 -12.80 -24.24 -11.05
CA ASP A 241 -12.50 -24.05 -12.47
C ASP A 241 -12.29 -22.56 -12.77
N VAL A 242 -13.07 -21.69 -12.10
CA VAL A 242 -12.86 -20.22 -12.16
C VAL A 242 -11.49 -19.85 -11.62
N LEU A 243 -11.11 -20.38 -10.44
CA LEU A 243 -9.79 -20.08 -9.84
C LEU A 243 -8.64 -20.56 -10.73
N GLU A 244 -8.76 -21.75 -11.32
CA GLU A 244 -7.74 -22.28 -12.21
C GLU A 244 -7.63 -21.49 -13.50
N HIS A 245 -8.75 -21.09 -14.09
CA HIS A 245 -8.77 -20.21 -15.27
C HIS A 245 -8.08 -18.87 -15.00
N LEU A 246 -8.33 -18.26 -13.84
CA LEU A 246 -7.66 -17.01 -13.43
C LEU A 246 -6.15 -17.18 -13.32
N LEU A 247 -5.68 -18.29 -12.73
CA LEU A 247 -4.26 -18.58 -12.60
C LEU A 247 -3.60 -18.80 -13.98
N GLN A 248 -4.27 -19.50 -14.90
CA GLN A 248 -3.83 -19.71 -16.27
C GLN A 248 -3.80 -18.42 -17.10
N SER A 249 -4.67 -17.45 -16.74
CA SER A 249 -4.74 -16.13 -17.39
C SER A 249 -3.66 -15.15 -16.92
N LEU A 250 -2.84 -15.52 -15.92
CA LEU A 250 -1.73 -14.70 -15.49
C LEU A 250 -0.67 -14.56 -16.58
N PRO A 251 -0.08 -13.36 -16.77
CA PRO A 251 1.00 -13.20 -17.76
C PRO A 251 2.21 -14.07 -17.40
N CYS A 252 3.06 -14.32 -18.40
CA CYS A 252 4.31 -15.02 -18.21
C CYS A 252 5.18 -14.34 -17.13
N GLU A 253 6.14 -15.09 -16.60
CA GLU A 253 7.10 -14.57 -15.64
C GLU A 253 7.88 -13.39 -16.24
N SER A 254 8.11 -12.37 -15.44
CA SER A 254 8.79 -11.14 -15.83
C SER A 254 10.14 -11.03 -15.14
N GLU A 255 11.15 -10.60 -15.86
CA GLU A 255 12.45 -10.25 -15.27
C GLU A 255 12.33 -8.99 -14.37
N HIS A 256 11.32 -8.17 -14.62
CA HIS A 256 11.05 -6.99 -13.81
C HIS A 256 10.55 -7.40 -12.42
N ARG A 257 11.39 -7.23 -11.42
CA ARG A 257 11.20 -7.76 -10.07
C ARG A 257 9.86 -7.40 -9.43
N THR A 258 9.40 -6.15 -9.55
CA THR A 258 8.11 -5.73 -8.98
C THR A 258 6.94 -6.43 -9.66
N ILE A 259 7.03 -6.67 -10.98
CA ILE A 259 6.01 -7.39 -11.75
C ILE A 259 5.99 -8.86 -11.33
N ALA A 260 7.14 -9.51 -11.27
CA ALA A 260 7.28 -10.89 -10.79
C ALA A 260 6.72 -11.06 -9.36
N ARG A 261 7.02 -10.11 -8.46
CA ARG A 261 6.46 -10.10 -7.10
C ARG A 261 4.93 -9.95 -7.07
N LYS A 262 4.35 -9.10 -7.94
CA LYS A 262 2.90 -8.96 -8.03
C LYS A 262 2.25 -10.25 -8.54
N ARG A 263 2.85 -10.88 -9.56
CA ARG A 263 2.43 -12.18 -10.07
C ARG A 263 2.44 -13.25 -8.97
N SER A 264 3.54 -13.37 -8.24
CA SER A 264 3.67 -14.33 -7.13
C SER A 264 2.64 -14.09 -6.02
N ARG A 265 2.30 -12.84 -5.70
CA ARG A 265 1.23 -12.53 -4.73
C ARG A 265 -0.13 -13.03 -5.21
N LEU A 266 -0.50 -12.77 -6.46
CA LEU A 266 -1.76 -13.25 -7.03
C LEU A 266 -1.82 -14.77 -7.06
N ILE A 267 -0.72 -15.44 -7.42
CA ILE A 267 -0.62 -16.90 -7.33
C ILE A 267 -0.88 -17.35 -5.89
N ASN A 268 -0.23 -16.75 -4.90
CA ASN A 268 -0.40 -17.11 -3.49
C ASN A 268 -1.85 -16.93 -3.01
N ASP A 269 -2.49 -15.83 -3.39
CA ASP A 269 -3.87 -15.53 -2.97
C ASP A 269 -4.85 -16.55 -3.56
N ILE A 270 -4.75 -16.83 -4.87
CA ILE A 270 -5.66 -17.72 -5.58
C ILE A 270 -5.38 -19.20 -5.22
N ALA A 271 -4.11 -19.61 -5.19
CA ALA A 271 -3.72 -20.98 -4.80
C ALA A 271 -4.10 -21.28 -3.34
N ARG A 272 -4.16 -20.25 -2.47
CA ARG A 272 -4.66 -20.40 -1.11
C ARG A 272 -6.13 -20.78 -1.06
N ASP A 273 -6.95 -20.27 -1.97
CA ASP A 273 -8.36 -20.65 -2.05
C ASP A 273 -8.51 -22.06 -2.64
N LEU A 274 -7.70 -22.48 -3.62
CA LEU A 274 -7.64 -23.88 -4.06
C LEU A 274 -7.30 -24.83 -2.90
N GLU A 275 -6.34 -24.48 -2.05
CA GLU A 275 -6.01 -25.26 -0.85
C GLU A 275 -7.20 -25.35 0.12
N ARG A 276 -7.94 -24.25 0.34
CA ARG A 276 -9.16 -24.23 1.18
C ARG A 276 -10.27 -25.11 0.62
N LEU A 277 -10.34 -25.25 -0.68
CA LEU A 277 -11.24 -26.16 -1.39
C LEU A 277 -10.73 -27.62 -1.42
N ASN A 278 -9.63 -27.93 -0.71
CA ASN A 278 -8.96 -29.22 -0.70
C ASN A 278 -8.43 -29.68 -2.08
N GLN A 279 -8.24 -28.76 -3.02
CA GLN A 279 -7.60 -29.02 -4.31
C GLN A 279 -6.07 -28.96 -4.15
N ASN A 280 -5.52 -29.85 -3.31
CA ASN A 280 -4.14 -29.78 -2.85
C ASN A 280 -3.12 -29.94 -4.01
N GLU A 281 -3.36 -30.81 -4.97
CA GLU A 281 -2.45 -31.02 -6.12
C GLU A 281 -2.35 -29.75 -6.96
N LYS A 282 -3.49 -29.11 -7.28
CA LYS A 282 -3.52 -27.84 -8.00
C LYS A 282 -2.85 -26.74 -7.21
N ALA A 283 -3.12 -26.63 -5.91
CA ALA A 283 -2.49 -25.65 -5.03
C ALA A 283 -0.97 -25.82 -4.97
N VAL A 284 -0.46 -27.06 -4.85
CA VAL A 284 0.98 -27.36 -4.87
C VAL A 284 1.60 -26.95 -6.20
N HIS A 285 0.95 -27.26 -7.33
CA HIS A 285 1.43 -26.86 -8.66
C HIS A 285 1.66 -25.35 -8.74
N TRP A 286 0.70 -24.55 -8.28
CA TRP A 286 0.78 -23.10 -8.37
C TRP A 286 1.69 -22.48 -7.30
N PHE A 287 1.70 -22.98 -6.06
CA PHE A 287 2.63 -22.50 -5.04
C PHE A 287 4.10 -22.68 -5.45
N LYS A 288 4.44 -23.75 -6.19
CA LYS A 288 5.78 -23.94 -6.76
C LYS A 288 6.18 -22.87 -7.77
N GLN A 289 5.23 -22.17 -8.38
CA GLN A 289 5.48 -21.07 -9.31
C GLN A 289 5.58 -19.70 -8.63
N SER A 290 5.42 -19.63 -7.31
CA SER A 290 5.54 -18.40 -6.54
C SER A 290 6.88 -18.32 -5.85
N SER A 291 7.61 -17.22 -6.07
CA SER A 291 8.89 -16.94 -5.41
C SER A 291 8.74 -16.21 -4.06
N LEU A 292 7.52 -15.96 -3.59
CA LEU A 292 7.27 -15.17 -2.39
C LEU A 292 6.62 -15.98 -1.27
N PRO A 293 6.93 -15.65 0.00
CA PRO A 293 6.11 -16.14 1.12
C PRO A 293 4.62 -15.76 0.93
N PRO A 294 3.68 -16.62 1.37
CA PRO A 294 3.88 -17.84 2.14
C PRO A 294 3.96 -19.14 1.31
N SER A 295 4.31 -19.10 0.00
CA SER A 295 4.26 -20.27 -0.87
C SER A 295 4.93 -21.51 -0.28
N ARG A 296 6.21 -21.42 0.13
CA ARG A 296 6.97 -22.53 0.72
C ARG A 296 6.38 -23.01 2.05
N GLU A 297 5.90 -22.09 2.90
CA GLU A 297 5.15 -22.47 4.11
C GLU A 297 3.90 -23.27 3.76
N ARG A 298 3.15 -22.85 2.73
CA ARG A 298 1.93 -23.57 2.32
C ARG A 298 2.25 -24.94 1.76
N LEU A 299 3.29 -25.07 0.94
CA LEU A 299 3.78 -26.36 0.45
C LEU A 299 4.12 -27.30 1.61
N ALA A 300 4.96 -26.86 2.56
CA ALA A 300 5.33 -27.67 3.73
C ALA A 300 4.11 -28.10 4.55
N ARG A 301 3.09 -27.23 4.71
CA ARG A 301 1.86 -27.57 5.43
C ARG A 301 0.94 -28.54 4.67
N ILE A 302 0.92 -28.47 3.33
CA ILE A 302 0.17 -29.44 2.50
C ILE A 302 0.86 -30.80 2.60
N TYR A 303 2.17 -30.87 2.46
CA TYR A 303 2.94 -32.11 2.60
C TYR A 303 2.79 -32.73 4.01
N ASP A 304 2.83 -31.90 5.06
CA ASP A 304 2.54 -32.33 6.44
C ASP A 304 1.14 -32.96 6.59
N LYS A 305 0.12 -32.39 5.93
CA LYS A 305 -1.26 -32.90 5.95
C LYS A 305 -1.41 -34.23 5.16
N GLN A 306 -0.60 -34.38 4.11
CA GLN A 306 -0.59 -35.59 3.25
C GLN A 306 0.37 -36.67 3.76
N ASP A 307 1.07 -36.42 4.86
CA ASP A 307 2.09 -37.28 5.45
C ASP A 307 3.33 -37.54 4.54
N GLU A 308 3.56 -36.60 3.62
CA GLU A 308 4.71 -36.61 2.70
C GLU A 308 5.92 -35.93 3.39
N LEU A 309 6.49 -36.64 4.39
CA LEU A 309 7.49 -36.06 5.30
C LEU A 309 8.82 -35.70 4.60
N ASP A 310 9.20 -36.42 3.54
CA ASP A 310 10.43 -36.13 2.78
C ASP A 310 10.29 -34.80 2.03
N LEU A 311 9.16 -34.56 1.34
CA LEU A 311 8.90 -33.30 0.66
C LEU A 311 8.74 -32.12 1.62
N MET A 312 8.17 -32.38 2.81
CA MET A 312 8.12 -31.38 3.88
C MET A 312 9.54 -31.05 4.36
N SER A 313 10.40 -32.05 4.56
CA SER A 313 11.78 -31.88 5.00
C SER A 313 12.60 -31.04 4.01
N ASP A 314 12.53 -31.38 2.73
CA ASP A 314 13.23 -30.66 1.66
C ASP A 314 12.79 -29.18 1.61
N THR A 315 11.47 -28.95 1.69
CA THR A 315 10.91 -27.58 1.68
C THR A 315 11.36 -26.77 2.90
N VAL A 316 11.36 -27.35 4.08
CA VAL A 316 11.79 -26.69 5.33
C VAL A 316 13.29 -26.40 5.31
N THR A 317 14.09 -27.34 4.82
CA THR A 317 15.54 -27.15 4.65
C THR A 317 15.85 -26.00 3.70
N GLU A 318 15.14 -25.92 2.58
CA GLU A 318 15.28 -24.80 1.63
C GLU A 318 14.89 -23.46 2.26
N MET A 319 13.78 -23.40 3.04
CA MET A 319 13.37 -22.20 3.75
C MET A 319 14.40 -21.73 4.78
N GLN A 320 15.13 -22.65 5.43
CA GLN A 320 16.18 -22.33 6.39
C GLN A 320 17.48 -21.89 5.72
N ALA A 321 17.85 -22.56 4.61
CA ALA A 321 19.09 -22.25 3.88
C ALA A 321 18.99 -20.90 3.15
N ASN A 322 17.83 -20.59 2.57
CA ASN A 322 17.60 -19.42 1.74
C ASN A 322 16.28 -18.73 2.13
N PRO A 323 16.15 -18.18 3.35
CA PRO A 323 14.91 -17.53 3.78
C PRO A 323 14.66 -16.24 2.96
N SER A 324 13.41 -16.04 2.55
CA SER A 324 13.00 -14.82 1.84
C SER A 324 12.97 -13.58 2.75
N ASP A 325 12.68 -13.80 4.03
CA ASP A 325 12.65 -12.81 5.10
C ASP A 325 12.77 -13.48 6.48
N VAL A 326 12.88 -12.67 7.53
CA VAL A 326 12.99 -13.16 8.92
C VAL A 326 11.73 -13.95 9.32
N SER A 327 10.55 -13.54 8.86
CA SER A 327 9.28 -14.20 9.17
C SER A 327 9.23 -15.63 8.63
N GLU A 328 9.72 -15.85 7.42
CA GLU A 328 9.80 -17.19 6.82
C GLU A 328 10.76 -18.09 7.58
N LEU A 329 11.91 -17.56 8.03
CA LEU A 329 12.85 -18.30 8.87
C LEU A 329 12.21 -18.72 10.20
N GLU A 330 11.48 -17.82 10.86
CA GLU A 330 10.73 -18.14 12.09
C GLU A 330 9.70 -19.24 11.88
N VAL A 331 9.02 -19.24 10.74
CA VAL A 331 8.06 -20.27 10.35
C VAL A 331 8.76 -21.58 10.05
N ALA A 332 9.89 -21.56 9.34
CA ALA A 332 10.67 -22.74 9.00
C ALA A 332 11.13 -23.49 10.27
N VAL A 333 11.62 -22.78 11.30
CA VAL A 333 11.99 -23.37 12.59
C VAL A 333 10.80 -24.06 13.28
N LYS A 334 9.60 -23.44 13.23
CA LYS A 334 8.39 -24.04 13.80
C LYS A 334 7.96 -25.31 13.03
N LEU A 335 8.09 -25.30 11.70
CA LEU A 335 7.78 -26.46 10.84
C LEU A 335 8.78 -27.59 11.03
N GLU A 336 10.06 -27.29 11.17
CA GLU A 336 11.10 -28.28 11.49
C GLU A 336 10.80 -28.99 12.84
N GLN A 337 10.49 -28.22 13.88
CA GLN A 337 10.12 -28.80 15.18
C GLN A 337 8.89 -29.73 15.08
N ARG A 338 7.94 -29.40 14.18
CA ARG A 338 6.78 -30.25 13.94
C ARG A 338 7.17 -31.52 13.20
N LEU A 339 8.04 -31.44 12.19
CA LEU A 339 8.58 -32.57 11.43
C LEU A 339 9.32 -33.54 12.35
N LEU A 340 10.24 -33.03 13.18
CA LEU A 340 11.01 -33.83 14.13
C LEU A 340 10.09 -34.60 15.11
N ARG A 341 9.00 -33.95 15.61
CA ARG A 341 8.02 -34.63 16.47
C ARG A 341 7.29 -35.76 15.73
N LYS A 342 6.92 -35.58 14.46
CA LYS A 342 6.31 -36.63 13.64
C LYS A 342 7.28 -37.80 13.41
N GLN A 343 8.57 -37.53 13.31
CA GLN A 343 9.64 -38.54 13.21
C GLN A 343 9.96 -39.22 14.57
N GLY A 344 9.20 -38.90 15.63
CA GLY A 344 9.36 -39.51 16.96
C GLY A 344 10.46 -38.88 17.82
N GLN A 345 11.04 -37.77 17.40
CA GLN A 345 12.09 -37.07 18.14
C GLN A 345 11.50 -36.19 19.24
N LYS A 346 12.16 -36.16 20.42
CA LYS A 346 11.82 -35.22 21.49
C LYS A 346 12.39 -33.84 21.17
N VAL A 347 11.52 -32.90 20.82
CA VAL A 347 11.90 -31.50 20.59
C VAL A 347 11.58 -30.67 21.84
N PRO A 348 12.58 -30.02 22.44
CA PRO A 348 12.36 -29.15 23.60
C PRO A 348 11.43 -27.99 23.21
N ARG A 349 10.68 -27.45 24.18
CA ARG A 349 9.94 -26.22 23.97
C ARG A 349 10.92 -25.06 23.77
N ALA A 350 10.64 -24.21 22.78
CA ALA A 350 11.40 -22.98 22.61
C ALA A 350 11.31 -22.14 23.91
N SER A 351 12.46 -21.77 24.47
CA SER A 351 12.50 -20.84 25.58
C SER A 351 12.09 -19.46 25.10
N LYS A 352 11.27 -18.79 25.89
CA LYS A 352 11.02 -17.36 25.67
C LYS A 352 12.24 -16.57 26.09
N PRO A 353 12.53 -15.44 25.42
CA PRO A 353 13.57 -14.51 25.86
C PRO A 353 13.33 -14.11 27.32
N ILE A 354 14.41 -13.89 28.05
CA ILE A 354 14.35 -13.43 29.44
C ILE A 354 14.34 -11.90 29.43
N CYS A 355 13.39 -11.30 30.12
CA CYS A 355 13.34 -9.86 30.32
C CYS A 355 12.96 -9.54 31.76
N GLU A 356 13.44 -8.40 32.23
CA GLU A 356 13.02 -7.86 33.52
C GLU A 356 11.52 -7.58 33.49
N GLN A 357 10.82 -7.92 34.57
CA GLN A 357 9.38 -7.67 34.72
C GLN A 357 9.15 -6.78 35.94
N ILE A 358 8.52 -5.64 35.67
CA ILE A 358 8.06 -4.71 36.70
C ILE A 358 6.55 -4.91 36.86
N ARG A 359 6.06 -4.92 38.08
CA ARG A 359 4.62 -5.00 38.36
C ARG A 359 4.22 -3.81 39.20
N LEU A 360 3.27 -3.04 38.70
CA LEU A 360 2.76 -1.83 39.33
C LEU A 360 1.25 -1.95 39.57
N GLU A 361 0.81 -1.39 40.68
CA GLU A 361 -0.60 -1.14 40.95
C GLU A 361 -0.85 0.37 40.77
N LEU A 362 -1.56 0.76 39.71
CA LEU A 362 -1.78 2.15 39.36
C LEU A 362 -3.27 2.40 39.09
N ASP A 363 -3.77 3.56 39.50
CA ASP A 363 -5.13 3.97 39.17
C ASP A 363 -5.25 4.34 37.68
N LEU A 364 -5.98 3.53 36.94
CA LEU A 364 -6.24 3.69 35.52
C LEU A 364 -7.62 4.33 35.22
N SER A 365 -8.35 4.77 36.25
CA SER A 365 -9.72 5.30 36.12
C SER A 365 -9.80 6.57 35.27
N GLN A 366 -8.74 7.37 35.21
CA GLN A 366 -8.70 8.69 34.57
C GLN A 366 -7.61 8.82 33.51
N THR A 367 -6.77 7.78 33.29
CA THR A 367 -5.62 7.91 32.39
C THR A 367 -5.32 6.60 31.66
N ARG A 368 -4.65 6.71 30.51
CA ARG A 368 -4.15 5.54 29.77
C ARG A 368 -2.98 4.92 30.52
N VAL A 369 -2.85 3.59 30.39
CA VAL A 369 -1.85 2.82 31.12
C VAL A 369 -0.42 3.31 30.85
N GLU A 370 -0.08 3.64 29.61
CA GLU A 370 1.25 4.15 29.25
C GLU A 370 1.55 5.50 29.92
N LEU A 371 0.54 6.38 30.04
CA LEU A 371 0.69 7.67 30.69
C LEU A 371 0.85 7.50 32.22
N ALA A 372 0.13 6.57 32.81
CA ALA A 372 0.27 6.26 34.24
C ALA A 372 1.67 5.75 34.57
N VAL A 373 2.21 4.83 33.75
CA VAL A 373 3.59 4.31 33.89
C VAL A 373 4.61 5.41 33.67
N LYS A 374 4.42 6.28 32.65
CA LYS A 374 5.28 7.45 32.43
C LYS A 374 5.36 8.32 33.68
N GLN A 375 4.22 8.71 34.26
CA GLN A 375 4.14 9.53 35.47
C GLN A 375 4.80 8.85 36.68
N TYR A 376 4.66 7.54 36.81
CA TYR A 376 5.31 6.76 37.87
C TYR A 376 6.85 6.86 37.81
N PHE A 377 7.44 6.72 36.62
CA PHE A 377 8.89 6.83 36.46
C PHE A 377 9.37 8.29 36.58
N GLU A 378 8.57 9.25 36.09
CA GLU A 378 8.87 10.70 36.25
C GLU A 378 8.91 11.09 37.74
N ALA A 379 8.02 10.55 38.58
CA ALA A 379 8.05 10.76 40.02
C ALA A 379 9.32 10.22 40.70
N GLN A 380 10.03 9.28 40.03
CA GLN A 380 11.32 8.74 40.49
C GLN A 380 12.53 9.50 39.92
N GLY A 381 12.29 10.61 39.20
CA GLY A 381 13.32 11.45 38.63
C GLY A 381 13.85 11.00 37.27
N TRP A 382 13.10 10.15 36.57
CA TRP A 382 13.39 9.81 35.17
C TRP A 382 12.75 10.84 34.24
N GLU A 383 13.40 11.12 33.15
CA GLU A 383 12.85 11.87 32.02
C GLU A 383 12.29 10.85 31.02
N VAL A 384 10.94 10.81 30.84
CA VAL A 384 10.29 9.71 30.10
C VAL A 384 9.60 10.22 28.85
N TYR A 385 9.82 9.54 27.75
CA TYR A 385 9.22 9.85 26.44
C TYR A 385 8.42 8.66 25.91
N PHE A 386 7.35 8.95 25.18
CA PHE A 386 6.72 7.97 24.31
C PHE A 386 7.66 7.68 23.14
N SER A 387 8.00 6.42 22.93
CA SER A 387 9.02 6.00 21.96
C SER A 387 8.52 4.97 20.97
N GLU A 388 7.32 4.45 21.16
CA GLU A 388 6.75 3.37 20.36
C GLU A 388 6.92 3.65 18.86
N ASN A 389 7.71 2.80 18.19
CA ASN A 389 8.01 2.85 16.76
C ASN A 389 8.46 4.24 16.23
N SER A 390 8.73 5.23 17.11
CA SER A 390 9.11 6.59 16.70
C SER A 390 10.58 6.91 16.97
N PHE A 391 11.10 6.62 18.16
CA PHE A 391 12.45 7.05 18.53
C PHE A 391 13.55 6.36 17.71
N LEU A 392 13.67 5.02 17.81
CA LEU A 392 14.74 4.30 17.11
C LEU A 392 14.53 4.32 15.59
N CYS A 393 13.27 4.18 15.14
CA CYS A 393 12.94 4.32 13.72
C CYS A 393 13.23 5.72 13.19
N GLY A 394 12.93 6.76 13.98
CA GLY A 394 13.24 8.15 13.62
C GLY A 394 14.74 8.40 13.50
N LEU A 395 15.54 7.95 14.48
CA LEU A 395 17.00 8.03 14.39
C LEU A 395 17.54 7.28 13.17
N PHE A 396 17.01 6.08 12.89
CA PHE A 396 17.35 5.32 11.69
C PHE A 396 16.98 6.10 10.42
N GLY A 397 15.79 6.66 10.36
CA GLY A 397 15.31 7.44 9.22
C GLY A 397 16.15 8.67 8.93
N LEU A 398 16.64 9.36 9.98
CA LEU A 398 17.57 10.48 9.84
C LEU A 398 18.95 10.01 9.39
N ALA A 399 19.50 8.98 10.03
CA ALA A 399 20.85 8.46 9.73
C ALA A 399 20.95 7.90 8.30
N PHE A 400 19.91 7.26 7.82
CA PHE A 400 19.85 6.63 6.49
C PHE A 400 19.03 7.45 5.48
N TRP A 401 18.86 8.76 5.71
CA TRP A 401 18.04 9.61 4.84
C TRP A 401 18.49 9.54 3.39
N ASP A 402 19.76 9.82 3.13
CA ASP A 402 20.32 9.80 1.78
C ASP A 402 20.38 8.40 1.16
N VAL A 403 20.47 7.37 2.00
CA VAL A 403 20.38 5.96 1.55
C VAL A 403 18.96 5.64 1.08
N ILE A 404 17.95 6.04 1.84
CA ILE A 404 16.54 5.82 1.50
C ILE A 404 16.18 6.54 0.20
N PHE A 405 16.58 7.79 0.05
CA PHE A 405 16.27 8.63 -1.10
C PHE A 405 17.35 8.62 -2.20
N SER A 406 18.26 7.64 -2.17
CA SER A 406 19.31 7.49 -3.17
C SER A 406 18.76 7.16 -4.56
N ASP A 407 19.49 7.63 -5.59
CA ASP A 407 19.16 7.43 -7.01
C ASP A 407 19.46 5.99 -7.46
N VAL A 408 18.49 5.11 -7.23
CA VAL A 408 18.51 3.68 -7.63
C VAL A 408 17.46 3.44 -8.71
N GLU A 409 17.80 2.64 -9.73
CA GLU A 409 16.90 2.32 -10.83
C GLU A 409 15.57 1.74 -10.34
N GLY A 410 14.46 2.34 -10.78
CA GLY A 410 13.10 1.93 -10.44
C GLY A 410 12.68 2.21 -9.00
N ALA A 411 13.53 2.88 -8.18
CA ALA A 411 13.18 3.21 -6.81
C ALA A 411 12.13 4.31 -6.72
N PHE A 412 12.25 5.32 -7.58
CA PHE A 412 11.32 6.44 -7.63
C PHE A 412 10.74 6.60 -9.04
N ILE A 413 9.45 6.89 -9.12
CA ILE A 413 8.72 7.02 -10.37
C ILE A 413 8.15 8.45 -10.56
N ASN A 414 7.75 9.11 -9.46
CA ASN A 414 7.20 10.46 -9.47
C ASN A 414 7.71 11.24 -8.23
N ARG A 415 7.37 12.54 -8.15
CA ARG A 415 7.83 13.43 -7.06
C ARG A 415 7.02 13.33 -5.76
N TYR A 416 6.04 12.44 -5.69
CA TYR A 416 5.09 12.34 -4.56
C TYR A 416 5.27 11.04 -3.77
N GLN A 417 6.48 10.51 -3.73
CA GLN A 417 6.78 9.30 -2.98
C GLN A 417 7.52 9.63 -1.68
N TYR A 418 6.99 9.15 -0.57
CA TYR A 418 7.63 9.27 0.74
C TYR A 418 8.65 8.16 1.01
N ARG A 419 8.78 7.20 0.08
CA ARG A 419 9.71 6.07 0.14
C ARG A 419 9.98 5.49 -1.24
N PRO A 420 11.14 4.85 -1.44
CA PRO A 420 11.40 4.10 -2.66
C PRO A 420 10.50 2.86 -2.77
N LEU A 421 10.18 2.45 -4.00
CA LEU A 421 9.33 1.28 -4.27
C LEU A 421 9.97 -0.02 -3.80
N ASP A 422 11.29 -0.10 -3.77
CA ASP A 422 12.07 -1.26 -3.37
C ASP A 422 12.44 -1.31 -1.88
N LEU A 423 11.95 -0.39 -1.03
CA LEU A 423 12.32 -0.29 0.38
C LEU A 423 12.23 -1.62 1.14
N TYR A 424 11.23 -2.43 0.85
CA TYR A 424 10.99 -3.72 1.49
C TYR A 424 11.33 -4.91 0.60
N HIS A 425 12.19 -4.71 -0.40
CA HIS A 425 12.72 -5.79 -1.22
C HIS A 425 14.03 -6.31 -0.63
N SER A 426 14.30 -7.61 -0.78
CA SER A 426 15.51 -8.25 -0.24
C SER A 426 16.82 -7.71 -0.83
N ASP A 427 16.78 -7.03 -1.99
CA ASP A 427 17.94 -6.40 -2.63
C ASP A 427 18.13 -4.93 -2.28
N PHE A 428 17.29 -4.35 -1.42
CA PHE A 428 17.39 -2.95 -1.00
C PHE A 428 18.79 -2.64 -0.47
N GLN A 429 19.31 -3.47 0.43
CA GLN A 429 20.63 -3.30 1.01
C GLN A 429 21.74 -3.51 -0.02
N GLN A 430 21.65 -4.55 -0.85
CA GLN A 430 22.64 -4.85 -1.87
C GLN A 430 22.82 -3.68 -2.86
N LYS A 431 21.71 -3.07 -3.28
CA LYS A 431 21.73 -1.91 -4.18
C LYS A 431 22.32 -0.63 -3.56
N ARG A 432 22.40 -0.56 -2.24
CA ARG A 432 22.84 0.61 -1.47
C ARG A 432 23.99 0.28 -0.51
N GLU A 433 24.69 -0.82 -0.71
CA GLU A 433 25.69 -1.34 0.21
C GLU A 433 26.80 -0.32 0.52
N LEU A 434 27.31 0.37 -0.49
CA LEU A 434 28.37 1.36 -0.32
C LEU A 434 27.89 2.54 0.55
N GLN A 435 26.68 3.03 0.32
CA GLN A 435 26.10 4.13 1.09
C GLN A 435 25.79 3.70 2.53
N ILE A 436 25.23 2.50 2.73
CA ILE A 436 24.97 1.93 4.06
C ILE A 436 26.27 1.82 4.85
N ASN A 437 27.33 1.29 4.24
CA ASN A 437 28.64 1.18 4.88
C ASN A 437 29.24 2.55 5.21
N ALA A 438 29.07 3.54 4.35
CA ALA A 438 29.51 4.91 4.61
C ALA A 438 28.80 5.52 5.83
N VAL A 439 27.49 5.30 5.99
CA VAL A 439 26.75 5.77 7.18
C VAL A 439 27.32 5.15 8.44
N PHE A 440 27.55 3.83 8.48
CA PHE A 440 28.14 3.18 9.64
C PHE A 440 29.57 3.67 9.95
N GLN A 441 30.38 3.93 8.94
CA GLN A 441 31.71 4.51 9.09
C GLN A 441 31.64 5.93 9.67
N THR A 442 30.72 6.76 9.17
CA THR A 442 30.51 8.12 9.69
C THR A 442 30.10 8.09 11.16
N ILE A 443 29.11 7.27 11.52
CA ILE A 443 28.68 7.13 12.91
C ILE A 443 29.83 6.62 13.79
N SER A 444 30.60 5.64 13.34
CA SER A 444 31.71 5.08 14.11
C SER A 444 32.83 6.11 14.35
N ASN A 445 33.19 6.91 13.33
CA ASN A 445 34.34 7.78 13.38
C ASN A 445 34.01 9.18 13.93
N GLN A 446 32.85 9.75 13.54
CA GLN A 446 32.50 11.14 13.80
C GLN A 446 31.41 11.31 14.85
N GLY A 447 30.70 10.22 15.20
CA GLY A 447 29.54 10.28 16.09
C GLY A 447 28.22 10.46 15.34
N ILE A 448 27.19 10.73 16.10
CA ILE A 448 25.81 10.78 15.61
C ILE A 448 25.17 12.17 15.76
N ASP A 449 25.88 13.14 16.34
CA ASP A 449 25.37 14.49 16.64
C ASP A 449 24.91 15.25 15.38
N HIS A 450 25.51 14.93 14.22
CA HIS A 450 25.10 15.50 12.94
C HIS A 450 23.63 15.27 12.58
N LEU A 451 22.98 14.26 13.20
CA LEU A 451 21.55 13.98 12.97
C LEU A 451 20.64 15.12 13.46
N LEU A 452 21.10 15.96 14.38
CA LEU A 452 20.36 17.16 14.79
C LEU A 452 20.25 18.18 13.65
N ASN A 453 21.32 18.31 12.85
CA ASN A 453 21.27 19.16 11.66
C ASN A 453 20.37 18.55 10.59
N VAL A 454 20.46 17.24 10.36
CA VAL A 454 19.55 16.52 9.43
C VAL A 454 18.09 16.69 9.86
N TYR A 455 17.81 16.61 11.17
CA TYR A 455 16.47 16.84 11.70
C TYR A 455 15.94 18.24 11.33
N ASP A 456 16.75 19.29 11.57
CA ASP A 456 16.35 20.66 11.28
C ASP A 456 16.16 20.91 9.76
N GLU A 457 17.03 20.35 8.93
CA GLU A 457 16.96 20.47 7.47
C GLU A 457 15.77 19.71 6.85
N LYS A 458 15.41 18.56 7.42
CA LYS A 458 14.40 17.66 6.87
C LYS A 458 13.04 17.74 7.56
N LEU A 459 12.89 18.62 8.54
CA LEU A 459 11.68 18.76 9.34
C LEU A 459 10.41 18.90 8.46
N GLY A 460 9.45 18.03 8.67
CA GLY A 460 8.18 18.03 7.93
C GLY A 460 8.22 17.28 6.59
N ILE A 461 9.38 16.85 6.10
CA ILE A 461 9.47 16.04 4.88
C ILE A 461 9.07 14.60 5.18
N ALA A 462 8.19 14.04 4.37
CA ALA A 462 7.67 12.69 4.55
C ALA A 462 8.77 11.62 4.39
N ASN A 463 8.88 10.75 5.39
CA ASN A 463 9.88 9.67 5.44
C ASN A 463 9.22 8.39 6.01
N PRO A 464 9.55 7.18 5.54
CA PRO A 464 8.91 5.95 5.98
C PRO A 464 9.18 5.55 7.43
N PHE A 465 10.19 6.16 8.06
CA PHE A 465 10.63 5.85 9.42
C PHE A 465 10.47 7.02 10.39
N VAL A 466 10.31 8.27 9.91
CA VAL A 466 10.24 9.46 10.75
C VAL A 466 8.80 9.90 10.91
N HIS A 467 8.29 9.87 12.13
CA HIS A 467 6.96 10.34 12.51
C HIS A 467 7.10 11.66 13.28
N TRP A 468 7.17 12.78 12.59
CA TRP A 468 7.50 14.10 13.14
C TRP A 468 6.69 14.50 14.37
N ASN A 469 5.39 14.14 14.43
CA ASN A 469 4.51 14.46 15.55
C ASN A 469 4.87 13.71 16.86
N HIS A 470 5.63 12.62 16.76
CA HIS A 470 6.01 11.77 17.90
C HIS A 470 7.52 11.67 18.08
N PHE A 471 8.28 12.55 17.41
CA PHE A 471 9.73 12.52 17.41
C PHE A 471 10.33 13.92 17.68
N PRO A 472 10.13 14.46 18.91
CA PRO A 472 10.62 15.79 19.26
C PRO A 472 12.14 15.84 19.34
N LYS A 473 12.75 16.99 18.98
CA LYS A 473 14.20 17.20 18.97
C LYS A 473 14.85 16.90 20.34
N ALA A 474 14.19 17.26 21.44
CA ALA A 474 14.68 16.98 22.79
C ALA A 474 14.87 15.46 23.04
N LEU A 475 14.00 14.61 22.51
CA LEU A 475 14.18 13.15 22.59
C LEU A 475 15.41 12.69 21.82
N ILE A 476 15.69 13.29 20.66
CA ILE A 476 16.88 12.97 19.85
C ILE A 476 18.14 13.39 20.61
N GLU A 477 18.21 14.62 21.11
CA GLU A 477 19.32 15.15 21.89
C GLU A 477 19.62 14.24 23.09
N ARG A 478 18.57 13.86 23.83
CA ARG A 478 18.70 12.99 24.99
C ARG A 478 19.16 11.58 24.61
N GLY A 479 18.58 11.02 23.54
CA GLY A 479 18.93 9.67 23.07
C GLY A 479 20.36 9.58 22.52
N ILE A 480 20.81 10.55 21.75
CA ILE A 480 22.18 10.61 21.22
C ILE A 480 23.20 10.67 22.36
N HIS A 481 22.89 11.42 23.42
CA HIS A 481 23.78 11.57 24.57
C HIS A 481 23.86 10.31 25.44
N SER A 482 22.71 9.64 25.67
CA SER A 482 22.62 8.56 26.67
C SER A 482 22.79 7.16 26.08
N VAL A 483 22.40 6.91 24.83
CA VAL A 483 22.50 5.58 24.23
C VAL A 483 23.88 5.38 23.61
N PRO A 484 24.64 4.33 24.00
CA PRO A 484 25.97 4.07 23.47
C PRO A 484 25.98 3.95 21.94
N ARG A 485 26.90 4.64 21.28
CA ARG A 485 27.06 4.66 19.82
C ARG A 485 27.14 3.25 19.22
N ALA A 486 27.92 2.36 19.81
CA ALA A 486 28.07 0.99 19.34
C ALA A 486 26.72 0.23 19.36
N LEU A 487 25.91 0.46 20.39
CA LEU A 487 24.58 -0.13 20.52
C LEU A 487 23.62 0.42 19.45
N LEU A 488 23.66 1.74 19.17
CA LEU A 488 22.86 2.33 18.08
C LEU A 488 23.19 1.70 16.72
N ILE A 489 24.48 1.49 16.43
CA ILE A 489 24.92 0.81 15.21
C ILE A 489 24.33 -0.62 15.14
N ASP A 490 24.37 -1.37 16.21
CA ASP A 490 23.87 -2.73 16.24
C ASP A 490 22.33 -2.78 16.14
N LEU A 491 21.63 -1.85 16.78
CA LEU A 491 20.18 -1.68 16.62
C LEU A 491 19.79 -1.28 15.18
N PHE A 492 20.57 -0.42 14.52
CA PHE A 492 20.35 -0.08 13.11
C PHE A 492 20.57 -1.29 12.18
N LYS A 493 21.56 -2.15 12.48
CA LYS A 493 21.72 -3.43 11.76
C LYS A 493 20.54 -4.36 11.95
N VAL A 494 19.92 -4.39 13.15
CA VAL A 494 18.68 -5.14 13.38
C VAL A 494 17.56 -4.60 12.48
N ILE A 495 17.34 -3.29 12.43
CA ILE A 495 16.32 -2.70 11.53
C ILE A 495 16.61 -3.05 10.06
N LEU A 496 17.87 -2.93 9.63
CA LEU A 496 18.29 -3.26 8.27
C LEU A 496 18.06 -4.73 7.93
N SER A 497 18.19 -5.65 8.88
CA SER A 497 18.00 -7.08 8.61
C SER A 497 16.61 -7.40 8.05
N ASP A 498 15.58 -6.64 8.47
CA ASP A 498 14.25 -6.66 7.85
C ASP A 498 13.52 -5.33 8.13
N LEU A 499 13.62 -4.40 7.19
CA LEU A 499 13.03 -3.05 7.29
C LEU A 499 11.51 -3.05 7.48
N LYS A 500 10.82 -4.12 7.08
CA LYS A 500 9.37 -4.24 7.23
C LYS A 500 8.98 -4.73 8.62
N LEU A 501 9.68 -5.72 9.15
CA LEU A 501 9.36 -6.35 10.43
C LEU A 501 9.83 -5.51 11.63
N PHE A 502 11.06 -4.98 11.56
CA PHE A 502 11.67 -4.27 12.69
C PHE A 502 11.30 -2.79 12.81
N ARG A 503 10.45 -2.26 11.92
CA ARG A 503 9.90 -0.91 12.09
C ARG A 503 8.72 -0.84 13.08
N THR A 504 8.27 -1.97 13.63
CA THR A 504 7.15 -2.07 14.58
C THR A 504 7.50 -3.01 15.73
N GLY A 505 6.83 -2.81 16.86
CA GLY A 505 7.02 -3.64 18.06
C GLY A 505 8.10 -3.13 19.02
N MET A 506 8.59 -1.91 18.81
CA MET A 506 9.44 -1.20 19.77
C MET A 506 8.64 -0.86 21.03
N PRO A 507 9.32 -0.80 22.20
CA PRO A 507 8.67 -0.50 23.47
C PRO A 507 7.97 0.85 23.50
N ASP A 508 6.90 0.95 24.28
CA ASP A 508 6.05 2.12 24.41
C ASP A 508 6.79 3.36 24.90
N LEU A 509 7.70 3.19 25.86
CA LEU A 509 8.41 4.27 26.54
C LEU A 509 9.93 4.07 26.50
N ILE A 510 10.64 5.20 26.48
CA ILE A 510 12.05 5.27 26.83
C ILE A 510 12.25 6.28 27.96
N ALA A 511 13.01 5.89 28.96
CA ALA A 511 13.31 6.68 30.16
C ALA A 511 14.81 6.99 30.22
N PHE A 512 15.17 8.22 30.61
CA PHE A 512 16.54 8.67 30.79
C PHE A 512 16.74 9.23 32.20
N LYS A 513 17.86 8.89 32.81
CA LYS A 513 18.27 9.45 34.10
C LYS A 513 19.79 9.54 34.13
N ASP A 514 20.33 10.74 34.32
CA ASP A 514 21.76 11.02 34.15
C ASP A 514 22.25 10.51 32.78
N ASP A 515 23.25 9.65 32.70
CA ASP A 515 23.75 9.02 31.48
C ASP A 515 23.14 7.65 31.19
N GLN A 516 22.10 7.27 31.94
CA GLN A 516 21.41 5.98 31.78
C GLN A 516 20.17 6.13 30.93
N PHE A 517 19.81 5.04 30.24
CA PHE A 517 18.56 4.90 29.52
C PHE A 517 17.93 3.54 29.80
N HIS A 518 16.62 3.47 29.67
CA HIS A 518 15.86 2.23 29.88
C HIS A 518 14.61 2.21 29.00
N TRP A 519 14.42 1.16 28.21
CA TRP A 519 13.18 0.95 27.48
C TRP A 519 12.15 0.22 28.31
N ILE A 520 10.89 0.61 28.17
CA ILE A 520 9.79 0.04 28.96
C ILE A 520 8.63 -0.30 28.01
N GLU A 521 8.33 -1.58 27.92
CA GLU A 521 7.11 -2.07 27.30
C GLU A 521 6.00 -2.10 28.35
N VAL A 522 4.86 -1.49 28.07
CA VAL A 522 3.75 -1.36 29.02
C VAL A 522 2.65 -2.36 28.68
N LYS A 523 2.13 -3.04 29.69
CA LYS A 523 1.02 -3.97 29.57
C LYS A 523 -0.05 -3.67 30.60
N GLY A 524 -1.26 -3.33 30.10
CA GLY A 524 -2.46 -3.17 30.91
C GLY A 524 -3.05 -4.52 31.37
N PRO A 525 -4.13 -4.47 32.16
CA PRO A 525 -4.79 -5.67 32.65
C PRO A 525 -5.30 -6.54 31.49
N GLY A 526 -4.81 -7.79 31.44
CA GLY A 526 -5.19 -8.77 30.41
C GLY A 526 -4.36 -8.73 29.12
N ASP A 527 -3.49 -7.75 28.93
CA ASP A 527 -2.65 -7.64 27.75
C ASP A 527 -1.56 -8.72 27.69
N LYS A 528 -1.20 -9.09 26.47
CA LYS A 528 -0.12 -10.04 26.19
C LYS A 528 0.86 -9.46 25.17
N LEU A 529 2.13 -9.85 25.34
CA LEU A 529 3.15 -9.54 24.36
C LEU A 529 2.83 -10.18 23.01
N GLN A 530 2.92 -9.37 21.94
CA GLN A 530 2.69 -9.77 20.55
C GLN A 530 3.99 -10.30 19.90
N ASP A 531 3.88 -10.99 18.76
CA ASP A 531 5.04 -11.60 18.09
C ASP A 531 6.11 -10.57 17.68
N ASN A 532 5.71 -9.36 17.25
CA ASN A 532 6.63 -8.27 16.91
C ASN A 532 7.38 -7.76 18.16
N GLN A 533 6.72 -7.67 19.32
CA GLN A 533 7.34 -7.29 20.60
C GLN A 533 8.32 -8.39 21.08
N TRP A 534 7.93 -9.67 20.99
CA TRP A 534 8.85 -10.78 21.30
C TRP A 534 10.09 -10.79 20.42
N ARG A 535 9.98 -10.36 19.17
CA ARG A 535 11.12 -10.24 18.24
C ARG A 535 12.11 -9.19 18.72
N TRP A 536 11.64 -8.02 19.14
CA TRP A 536 12.50 -6.99 19.72
C TRP A 536 13.09 -7.39 21.06
N ILE A 537 12.32 -8.03 21.94
CA ILE A 537 12.82 -8.54 23.24
C ILE A 537 14.00 -9.50 23.04
N LYS A 538 13.91 -10.38 22.03
CA LYS A 538 15.01 -11.30 21.67
C LYS A 538 16.28 -10.55 21.25
N GLU A 539 16.14 -9.51 20.46
CA GLU A 539 17.28 -8.70 20.04
C GLU A 539 17.83 -7.86 21.21
N PHE A 540 16.99 -7.36 22.08
CA PHE A 540 17.42 -6.63 23.28
C PHE A 540 18.18 -7.53 24.26
N GLU A 541 17.71 -8.76 24.48
CA GLU A 541 18.46 -9.75 25.27
C GLU A 541 19.83 -10.03 24.63
N ARG A 542 19.88 -10.28 23.32
CA ARG A 542 21.12 -10.54 22.58
C ARG A 542 22.13 -9.38 22.66
N LEU A 543 21.64 -8.15 22.62
CA LEU A 543 22.45 -6.92 22.63
C LEU A 543 22.66 -6.36 24.04
N SER A 544 22.11 -7.01 25.07
CA SER A 544 22.15 -6.54 26.47
C SER A 544 21.60 -5.11 26.64
N VAL A 545 20.51 -4.81 25.96
CA VAL A 545 19.82 -3.51 26.03
C VAL A 545 19.10 -3.39 27.37
N PRO A 546 19.21 -2.26 28.10
CA PRO A 546 18.40 -2.00 29.29
C PRO A 546 16.91 -1.93 28.93
N PHE A 547 16.13 -2.93 29.38
CA PHE A 547 14.74 -3.10 28.96
C PHE A 547 13.93 -3.86 30.04
N SER A 548 12.69 -3.46 30.23
CA SER A 548 11.73 -4.18 31.07
C SER A 548 10.33 -4.22 30.47
N VAL A 549 9.54 -5.22 30.88
CA VAL A 549 8.08 -5.25 30.63
C VAL A 549 7.37 -4.86 31.93
N CYS A 550 6.63 -3.76 31.88
CA CYS A 550 5.88 -3.23 33.00
C CYS A 550 4.41 -3.67 32.90
N TYR A 551 4.02 -4.59 33.77
CA TYR A 551 2.63 -5.03 33.92
C TYR A 551 1.92 -4.17 34.96
N VAL A 552 0.83 -3.54 34.55
CA VAL A 552 0.01 -2.70 35.43
C VAL A 552 -1.25 -3.46 35.80
N ASN A 553 -1.53 -3.54 37.09
CA ASN A 553 -2.78 -4.03 37.63
C ASN A 553 -3.59 -2.84 38.17
N GLN A 554 -4.90 -2.99 38.20
CA GLN A 554 -5.83 -2.04 38.83
C GLN A 554 -6.04 -2.37 40.28
#